data_06415066293821548d7dc19ee4a4e3ba
#
_entry.id   06415066293821548d7dc19ee4a4e3ba
#
_cell.length_a   1.000
_cell.length_b   1.000
_cell.length_c   1.000
_cell.angle_alpha   90.00
_cell.angle_beta   90.00
_cell.angle_gamma   90.00
#
_symmetry.space_group_name_H-M   'P 1'
#
loop_
_entity.id
_entity.type
_entity.pdbx_description
1 polymer ?
#
loop_
_entity_poly.entity_id
_entity_poly.type
_entity_poly.pdbx_seq_one_letter_code
_entity_poly.pdbx_strand_id
1 'polypeptide(L)'
;MKIAFATEDMKRVDAHFGWARNIMVYDLTADSFSLEKTHTFDGKLEADGNEDKVSAKIEVIKDCAIVYVADIGGPAAARVVASKVHPVKSKDMESIEDILAKLKDVMNGTPPPWLRKAMLKGQELPVDFES
;
A
#
# COMPACT_ATOMS: atom_id res chain seq x y z
N MET A 1 -2.73 4.17 -10.48
CA MET A 1 -2.83 4.17 -9.01
C MET A 1 -1.79 3.22 -8.43
N LYS A 2 -1.01 3.70 -7.50
CA LYS A 2 0.03 2.86 -6.90
C LYS A 2 -0.49 2.18 -5.64
N ILE A 3 -0.20 0.91 -5.51
CA ILE A 3 -0.65 0.10 -4.39
C ILE A 3 0.52 -0.66 -3.82
N ALA A 4 0.68 -0.59 -2.50
CA ALA A 4 1.77 -1.26 -1.81
C ALA A 4 1.27 -2.51 -1.10
N PHE A 5 2.11 -3.52 -1.03
CA PHE A 5 1.79 -4.79 -0.37
C PHE A 5 2.92 -5.19 0.55
N ALA A 6 2.60 -5.39 1.83
CA ALA A 6 3.58 -5.88 2.80
C ALA A 6 3.64 -7.40 2.68
N THR A 7 4.81 -7.94 2.38
CA THR A 7 4.91 -9.36 2.08
C THR A 7 6.26 -9.94 2.49
N GLU A 8 6.24 -11.21 2.89
CA GLU A 8 7.46 -11.96 3.16
C GLU A 8 7.78 -12.87 1.98
N ASP A 9 6.78 -13.49 1.40
CA ASP A 9 7.01 -14.47 0.34
C ASP A 9 6.91 -13.87 -1.07
N MET A 10 6.59 -12.59 -1.16
CA MET A 10 6.49 -11.86 -2.43
C MET A 10 5.35 -12.33 -3.33
N LYS A 11 4.44 -13.11 -2.76
CA LYS A 11 3.27 -13.59 -3.50
C LYS A 11 1.98 -13.26 -2.80
N ARG A 12 2.01 -13.18 -1.47
CA ARG A 12 0.81 -12.96 -0.67
C ARG A 12 1.03 -11.84 0.32
N VAL A 13 -0.08 -11.29 0.80
CA VAL A 13 -0.02 -10.27 1.84
C VAL A 13 0.07 -11.02 3.16
N ASP A 14 1.27 -11.38 3.54
CA ASP A 14 1.52 -12.22 4.70
C ASP A 14 2.45 -11.56 5.73
N ALA A 15 2.56 -10.25 5.71
CA ALA A 15 3.47 -9.56 6.63
C ALA A 15 2.76 -8.47 7.41
N HIS A 16 3.11 -8.39 8.69
CA HIS A 16 2.74 -7.25 9.54
C HIS A 16 3.54 -6.04 9.03
N PHE A 17 2.90 -4.89 8.97
CA PHE A 17 3.52 -3.71 8.36
C PHE A 17 4.87 -3.39 9.00
N GLY A 18 4.92 -3.37 10.32
CA GLY A 18 6.16 -2.98 11.03
C GLY A 18 7.28 -3.99 10.88
N TRP A 19 6.96 -5.24 10.54
CA TRP A 19 7.95 -6.30 10.46
C TRP A 19 8.20 -6.79 9.04
N ALA A 20 7.55 -6.20 8.06
CA ALA A 20 7.66 -6.67 6.69
C ALA A 20 9.07 -6.54 6.16
N ARG A 21 9.59 -7.60 5.56
CA ARG A 21 10.88 -7.55 4.91
C ARG A 21 10.78 -6.94 3.53
N ASN A 22 9.64 -7.07 2.91
CA ASN A 22 9.46 -6.54 1.57
C ASN A 22 8.17 -5.75 1.48
N ILE A 23 8.23 -4.65 0.73
CA ILE A 23 7.04 -3.93 0.32
C ILE A 23 7.10 -3.83 -1.19
N MET A 24 6.13 -4.46 -1.86
CA MET A 24 6.08 -4.42 -3.31
C MET A 24 5.07 -3.37 -3.74
N VAL A 25 5.46 -2.52 -4.67
CA VAL A 25 4.61 -1.45 -5.16
C VAL A 25 4.21 -1.78 -6.59
N TYR A 26 2.91 -1.82 -6.84
CA TYR A 26 2.37 -2.07 -8.16
C TYR A 26 1.66 -0.83 -8.68
N ASP A 27 1.68 -0.65 -9.98
CA ASP A 27 0.88 0.36 -10.63
C ASP A 27 -0.32 -0.32 -11.25
N LEU A 28 -1.51 0.12 -10.86
CA LEU A 28 -2.76 -0.47 -11.30
C LEU A 28 -3.53 0.55 -12.13
N THR A 29 -3.92 0.13 -13.34
CA THR A 29 -4.78 0.93 -14.20
C THR A 29 -6.06 0.16 -14.46
N ALA A 30 -7.00 0.78 -15.17
CA ALA A 30 -8.24 0.10 -15.52
C ALA A 30 -8.00 -1.11 -16.39
N ASP A 31 -6.90 -1.13 -17.13
CA ASP A 31 -6.62 -2.20 -18.09
C ASP A 31 -5.69 -3.28 -17.58
N SER A 32 -4.76 -2.93 -16.68
CA SER A 32 -3.74 -3.88 -16.29
C SER A 32 -3.03 -3.43 -15.02
N PHE A 33 -2.13 -4.28 -14.54
CA PHE A 33 -1.27 -3.90 -13.42
C PHE A 33 0.13 -4.45 -13.67
N SER A 34 1.12 -3.76 -13.09
CA SER A 34 2.50 -4.18 -13.25
C SER A 34 3.28 -3.84 -11.99
N LEU A 35 4.28 -4.66 -11.69
CA LEU A 35 5.15 -4.41 -10.56
C LEU A 35 6.06 -3.23 -10.89
N GLU A 36 6.03 -2.22 -10.05
CA GLU A 36 6.86 -1.05 -10.26
C GLU A 36 8.18 -1.18 -9.50
N LYS A 37 8.12 -1.59 -8.24
CA LYS A 37 9.33 -1.68 -7.43
C LYS A 37 9.12 -2.60 -6.25
N THR A 38 10.20 -3.26 -5.81
CA THR A 38 10.21 -4.03 -4.59
C THR A 38 11.21 -3.39 -3.65
N HIS A 39 10.73 -3.01 -2.46
CA HIS A 39 11.60 -2.44 -1.43
C HIS A 39 11.88 -3.53 -0.42
N THR A 40 13.14 -3.76 -0.14
CA THR A 40 13.56 -4.77 0.84
C THR A 40 14.16 -4.07 2.05
N PHE A 41 13.77 -4.52 3.23
CA PHE A 41 14.22 -3.91 4.47
C PHE A 41 15.12 -4.87 5.24
N ASP A 42 16.24 -4.34 5.72
CA ASP A 42 17.22 -5.09 6.45
C ASP A 42 16.71 -5.35 7.86
N GLY A 43 16.86 -6.56 8.35
CA GLY A 43 16.46 -6.87 9.71
C GLY A 43 17.17 -6.06 10.77
N LYS A 44 18.27 -5.44 10.44
CA LYS A 44 18.98 -4.63 11.41
C LYS A 44 18.19 -3.40 11.82
N LEU A 45 17.35 -2.91 10.94
CA LEU A 45 16.53 -1.77 11.30
C LEU A 45 15.59 -2.10 12.44
N GLU A 46 15.20 -3.35 12.54
CA GLU A 46 14.29 -3.75 13.59
C GLU A 46 14.97 -3.78 14.94
N ALA A 47 16.24 -4.05 14.96
CA ALA A 47 16.96 -4.13 16.21
C ALA A 47 17.29 -2.77 16.78
N ASP A 48 17.39 -1.77 15.91
CA ASP A 48 17.86 -0.49 16.35
C ASP A 48 16.83 0.43 16.89
N GLY A 49 15.63 0.33 16.44
CA GLY A 49 14.65 1.24 16.94
C GLY A 49 13.40 1.15 16.14
N ASN A 50 12.33 1.13 16.86
CA ASN A 50 11.07 0.88 16.25
C ASN A 50 10.61 1.96 15.35
N GLU A 51 10.91 3.21 15.72
CA GLU A 51 10.41 4.31 14.93
C GLU A 51 11.09 4.41 13.59
N ASP A 52 12.37 4.07 13.55
CA ASP A 52 13.10 4.18 12.30
C ASP A 52 12.60 3.22 11.26
N LYS A 53 12.26 1.99 11.65
CA LYS A 53 11.81 1.04 10.66
C LYS A 53 10.43 1.41 10.12
N VAL A 54 9.56 1.97 10.94
CA VAL A 54 8.26 2.41 10.48
C VAL A 54 8.42 3.63 9.58
N SER A 55 9.29 4.56 9.94
CA SER A 55 9.52 5.74 9.13
C SER A 55 10.03 5.39 7.74
N ALA A 56 10.95 4.43 7.65
CA ALA A 56 11.46 4.03 6.36
C ALA A 56 10.37 3.43 5.49
N LYS A 57 9.47 2.67 6.09
CA LYS A 57 8.39 2.06 5.33
C LYS A 57 7.35 3.10 4.90
N ILE A 58 7.05 4.07 5.75
CA ILE A 58 6.16 5.15 5.40
C ILE A 58 6.73 5.92 4.18
N GLU A 59 8.04 6.16 4.20
CA GLU A 59 8.67 6.87 3.09
C GLU A 59 8.44 6.18 1.75
N VAL A 60 8.52 4.85 1.72
CA VAL A 60 8.40 4.17 0.44
C VAL A 60 6.96 4.01 -0.02
N ILE A 61 5.98 4.17 0.87
CA ILE A 61 4.60 4.02 0.47
C ILE A 61 3.85 5.34 0.36
N LYS A 62 4.48 6.45 0.69
CA LYS A 62 3.74 7.72 0.79
C LYS A 62 3.12 8.15 -0.54
N ASP A 63 3.65 7.67 -1.66
CA ASP A 63 3.09 7.99 -2.96
C ASP A 63 2.03 6.98 -3.39
N CYS A 64 1.79 5.96 -2.58
CA CYS A 64 0.79 4.96 -2.91
C CYS A 64 -0.58 5.41 -2.41
N ALA A 65 -1.61 4.93 -3.06
CA ALA A 65 -2.97 5.22 -2.64
C ALA A 65 -3.43 4.27 -1.55
N ILE A 66 -2.96 3.03 -1.61
CA ILE A 66 -3.41 1.98 -0.71
C ILE A 66 -2.20 1.15 -0.30
N VAL A 67 -2.19 0.66 0.95
CA VAL A 67 -1.22 -0.35 1.38
C VAL A 67 -1.97 -1.52 2.00
N TYR A 68 -1.69 -2.72 1.50
CA TYR A 68 -2.27 -3.95 2.04
C TYR A 68 -1.28 -4.58 3.01
N VAL A 69 -1.77 -4.99 4.15
CA VAL A 69 -0.93 -5.56 5.21
C VAL A 69 -1.67 -6.74 5.84
N ALA A 70 -0.93 -7.69 6.40
CA ALA A 70 -1.57 -8.76 7.16
C ALA A 70 -2.04 -8.20 8.51
N ASP A 71 -1.27 -7.27 9.06
CA ASP A 71 -1.66 -6.60 10.28
C ASP A 71 -0.83 -5.33 10.42
N ILE A 72 -1.30 -4.42 11.28
CA ILE A 72 -0.58 -3.16 11.50
C ILE A 72 -0.97 -2.62 12.87
N GLY A 73 0.02 -2.12 13.59
CA GLY A 73 -0.25 -1.53 14.90
C GLY A 73 -0.94 -0.18 14.77
N GLY A 74 -1.67 0.20 15.83
CA GLY A 74 -2.43 1.44 15.83
C GLY A 74 -1.62 2.68 15.50
N PRO A 75 -0.48 2.90 16.17
CA PRO A 75 0.33 4.09 15.88
C PRO A 75 0.84 4.12 14.45
N ALA A 76 1.26 2.98 13.91
CA ALA A 76 1.72 2.93 12.53
C ALA A 76 0.57 3.19 11.56
N ALA A 77 -0.61 2.63 11.84
CA ALA A 77 -1.77 2.86 11.00
C ALA A 77 -2.13 4.34 10.96
N ALA A 78 -2.04 5.03 12.10
CA ALA A 78 -2.31 6.45 12.14
C ALA A 78 -1.34 7.23 11.26
N ARG A 79 -0.08 6.83 11.24
CA ARG A 79 0.92 7.49 10.40
C ARG A 79 0.67 7.23 8.92
N VAL A 80 0.23 6.02 8.59
CA VAL A 80 -0.11 5.68 7.21
C VAL A 80 -1.26 6.58 6.74
N VAL A 81 -2.30 6.69 7.56
CA VAL A 81 -3.45 7.53 7.22
C VAL A 81 -3.05 8.99 7.11
N ALA A 82 -2.17 9.45 8.00
CA ALA A 82 -1.69 10.84 7.96
C ALA A 82 -0.93 11.12 6.66
N SER A 83 -0.36 10.10 6.04
CA SER A 83 0.32 10.24 4.76
C SER A 83 -0.64 10.11 3.58
N LYS A 84 -1.93 10.03 3.87
CA LYS A 84 -2.98 9.92 2.85
C LYS A 84 -2.90 8.62 2.08
N VAL A 85 -2.49 7.57 2.76
CA VAL A 85 -2.49 6.21 2.20
C VAL A 85 -3.55 5.43 2.96
N HIS A 86 -4.35 4.68 2.24
CA HIS A 86 -5.43 3.92 2.86
C HIS A 86 -4.93 2.52 3.25
N PRO A 87 -4.85 2.18 4.54
CA PRO A 87 -4.38 0.85 4.94
C PRO A 87 -5.54 -0.14 4.90
N VAL A 88 -5.27 -1.32 4.36
CA VAL A 88 -6.25 -2.41 4.30
C VAL A 88 -5.61 -3.64 4.91
N LYS A 89 -6.27 -4.23 5.89
CA LYS A 89 -5.80 -5.50 6.46
C LYS A 89 -6.38 -6.62 5.62
N SER A 90 -5.50 -7.45 5.11
CA SER A 90 -5.91 -8.61 4.32
C SER A 90 -5.99 -9.81 5.24
N LYS A 91 -7.14 -10.46 5.25
CA LYS A 91 -7.30 -11.69 6.00
C LYS A 91 -6.88 -12.84 5.10
N ASP A 92 -6.51 -13.94 5.72
CA ASP A 92 -6.24 -15.19 5.01
C ASP A 92 -5.09 -15.12 4.02
N MET A 93 -4.18 -14.17 4.19
CA MET A 93 -2.98 -14.09 3.34
C MET A 93 -3.31 -14.17 1.87
N GLU A 94 -4.18 -13.26 1.43
CA GLU A 94 -4.58 -13.26 0.03
C GLU A 94 -3.41 -13.04 -0.92
N SER A 95 -3.51 -13.62 -2.10
CA SER A 95 -2.52 -13.42 -3.15
C SER A 95 -2.55 -11.97 -3.64
N ILE A 96 -1.37 -11.39 -3.84
CA ILE A 96 -1.26 -10.04 -4.35
C ILE A 96 -1.95 -9.93 -5.71
N GLU A 97 -1.75 -10.93 -6.58
CA GLU A 97 -2.37 -10.90 -7.91
C GLU A 97 -3.88 -10.97 -7.83
N ASP A 98 -4.41 -11.75 -6.92
CA ASP A 98 -5.86 -11.83 -6.75
C ASP A 98 -6.43 -10.51 -6.28
N ILE A 99 -5.74 -9.85 -5.36
CA ILE A 99 -6.18 -8.54 -4.88
C ILE A 99 -6.18 -7.54 -6.01
N LEU A 100 -5.12 -7.52 -6.81
CA LEU A 100 -5.02 -6.58 -7.93
C LEU A 100 -6.11 -6.84 -8.96
N ALA A 101 -6.40 -8.11 -9.24
CA ALA A 101 -7.44 -8.45 -10.20
C ALA A 101 -8.81 -7.99 -9.70
N LYS A 102 -9.09 -8.19 -8.40
CA LYS A 102 -10.35 -7.76 -7.84
C LYS A 102 -10.48 -6.24 -7.85
N LEU A 103 -9.41 -5.54 -7.51
CA LEU A 103 -9.44 -4.08 -7.54
C LEU A 103 -9.68 -3.55 -8.93
N LYS A 104 -9.04 -4.17 -9.92
CA LYS A 104 -9.23 -3.75 -11.29
C LYS A 104 -10.70 -3.90 -11.70
N ASP A 105 -11.32 -5.02 -11.33
CA ASP A 105 -12.72 -5.24 -11.64
C ASP A 105 -13.61 -4.21 -10.95
N VAL A 106 -13.34 -3.91 -9.68
CA VAL A 106 -14.15 -2.97 -8.94
C VAL A 106 -13.98 -1.55 -9.51
N MET A 107 -12.76 -1.21 -9.92
CA MET A 107 -12.52 0.10 -10.52
C MET A 107 -13.30 0.27 -11.82
N ASN A 108 -13.46 -0.80 -12.56
CA ASN A 108 -14.21 -0.75 -13.82
C ASN A 108 -15.72 -0.85 -13.63
N GLY A 109 -16.15 -1.15 -12.42
CA GLY A 109 -17.56 -1.22 -12.08
C GLY A 109 -17.99 -0.02 -11.28
N THR A 110 -18.47 -0.26 -10.05
CA THR A 110 -18.91 0.81 -9.17
C THR A 110 -18.05 0.81 -7.92
N PRO A 111 -16.92 1.50 -7.93
CA PRO A 111 -16.03 1.48 -6.77
C PRO A 111 -16.69 2.14 -5.56
N PRO A 112 -16.43 1.59 -4.35
CA PRO A 112 -16.96 2.21 -3.14
C PRO A 112 -16.29 3.56 -2.88
N PRO A 113 -16.89 4.39 -2.03
CA PRO A 113 -16.37 5.75 -1.81
C PRO A 113 -14.90 5.80 -1.41
N TRP A 114 -14.46 4.88 -0.52
CA TRP A 114 -13.07 4.93 -0.08
C TRP A 114 -12.11 4.65 -1.23
N LEU A 115 -12.51 3.76 -2.13
CA LEU A 115 -11.66 3.42 -3.27
C LEU A 115 -11.66 4.55 -4.29
N ARG A 116 -12.81 5.19 -4.50
CA ARG A 116 -12.84 6.34 -5.40
C ARG A 116 -11.93 7.44 -4.91
N LYS A 117 -11.91 7.66 -3.59
CA LYS A 117 -11.02 8.66 -3.03
C LYS A 117 -9.56 8.27 -3.23
N ALA A 118 -9.24 7.01 -3.03
CA ALA A 118 -7.87 6.53 -3.24
C ALA A 118 -7.45 6.68 -4.69
N MET A 119 -8.36 6.43 -5.63
CA MET A 119 -8.05 6.55 -7.04
C MET A 119 -7.67 7.97 -7.43
N LEU A 120 -8.19 8.95 -6.71
CA LEU A 120 -7.88 10.33 -7.04
C LEU A 120 -6.48 10.75 -6.64
N LYS A 121 -5.84 10.02 -5.76
CA LYS A 121 -4.55 10.46 -5.24
C LYS A 121 -3.51 10.64 -6.34
N GLY A 122 -3.44 9.68 -7.26
CA GLY A 122 -2.45 9.78 -8.34
C GLY A 122 -2.86 10.70 -9.46
N GLN A 123 -4.09 11.23 -9.40
CA GLN A 123 -4.61 12.07 -10.46
C GLN A 123 -4.80 13.50 -10.03
N GLU A 124 -4.42 13.83 -8.80
CA GLU A 124 -4.52 15.19 -8.32
C GLU A 124 -3.60 16.08 -9.10
N LEU A 125 -4.12 17.19 -9.57
CA LEU A 125 -3.35 18.12 -10.36
C LEU A 125 -3.31 19.45 -9.65
N PRO A 126 -2.19 20.16 -9.76
CA PRO A 126 -2.08 21.45 -9.13
C PRO A 126 -3.13 22.42 -9.58
N VAL A 127 -3.59 22.28 -10.78
CA VAL A 127 -4.57 23.19 -11.29
C VAL A 127 -5.87 23.15 -10.56
N ASP A 128 -6.12 22.07 -9.85
CA ASP A 128 -7.35 21.98 -9.12
C ASP A 128 -7.49 23.03 -8.08
N PHE A 129 -6.39 23.52 -7.66
CA PHE A 129 -6.42 24.42 -6.58
C PHE A 129 -6.83 25.76 -6.97
N GLU A 130 -6.60 26.08 -8.19
CA GLU A 130 -6.88 27.37 -8.58
C GLU A 130 -8.26 27.63 -8.67
N SER A 131 -8.98 26.63 -8.75
CA SER A 131 -10.39 26.82 -8.87
C SER A 131 -11.01 27.32 -7.65
#